data_37d8200278d91e3310f2d0bd353c75cf
#
_entry.id   37d8200278d91e3310f2d0bd353c75cf
#
_cell.length_a   1.000
_cell.length_b   1.000
_cell.length_c   1.000
_cell.angle_alpha   90.00
_cell.angle_beta   90.00
_cell.angle_gamma   90.00
#
_symmetry.space_group_name_H-M   'P 1'
#
loop_
_entity.id
_entity.type
_entity.pdbx_description
1 polymer ?
#
loop_
_entity_poly.entity_id
_entity_poly.type
_entity_poly.pdbx_seq_one_letter_code
_entity_poly.pdbx_strand_id
1 'polypeptide(L)'
;MVRKLAYLLVILAVLTAVGELCGLLLPTLSWPFTVSREMSMLNIVCTDQNNGGFLTPQGKFLWFGWVCVLVMGGLGFWLMLKGPRRFHPTPITRRRIQRFKSISRGYVSLLILLVLTLLACMDQCLVGKRALLVVQDGSWYFPAMMRKVYKGSTFGQTGDFADAEANYRELKKQAGQPGKPSLVIMPLVPYDPTGDSTNPGSEALMVNEDGLVCEPGGKPYSGLASRLHKDEEALPHISYKFRKGKKVDRATGWLEDRTEVYSATYENNNIVAEHYSGPGTKEEFLKQTDEHKINRIFYHPSPPLKGGHLLGTNTPGAVFLAYLYGGLL
;
A
#
# COMPACT_ATOMS: atom_id res chain seq x y z
N MET A 1 1.06 -25.00 32.39
CA MET A 1 0.69 -23.80 31.67
C MET A 1 1.68 -22.66 31.94
N VAL A 2 1.95 -22.29 33.18
CA VAL A 2 2.86 -21.19 33.56
C VAL A 2 4.27 -21.34 32.97
N ARG A 3 4.88 -22.51 32.99
CA ARG A 3 6.20 -22.72 32.35
C ARG A 3 6.16 -22.57 30.84
N LYS A 4 5.08 -23.01 30.17
CA LYS A 4 4.94 -22.79 28.72
C LYS A 4 4.84 -21.29 28.40
N LEU A 5 4.10 -20.53 29.23
CA LEU A 5 4.04 -19.07 29.13
C LEU A 5 5.41 -18.44 29.40
N ALA A 6 6.14 -18.91 30.40
CA ALA A 6 7.48 -18.44 30.72
C ALA A 6 8.45 -18.64 29.55
N TYR A 7 8.47 -19.83 28.95
CA TYR A 7 9.27 -20.10 27.74
C TYR A 7 8.86 -19.20 26.59
N LEU A 8 7.57 -19.01 26.37
CA LEU A 8 7.06 -18.14 25.31
C LEU A 8 7.53 -16.69 25.52
N LEU A 9 7.45 -16.15 26.73
CA LEU A 9 7.93 -14.80 27.05
C LEU A 9 9.44 -14.65 26.80
N VAL A 10 10.24 -15.62 27.20
CA VAL A 10 11.70 -15.61 26.96
C VAL A 10 12.00 -15.67 25.47
N ILE A 11 11.33 -16.56 24.73
CA ILE A 11 11.50 -16.69 23.28
C ILE A 11 11.12 -15.39 22.58
N LEU A 12 9.97 -14.79 22.93
CA LEU A 12 9.53 -13.52 22.38
C LEU A 12 10.53 -12.40 22.68
N ALA A 13 11.05 -12.30 23.92
CA ALA A 13 12.07 -11.31 24.28
C ALA A 13 13.35 -11.47 23.45
N VAL A 14 13.81 -12.71 23.26
CA VAL A 14 14.99 -13.00 22.44
C VAL A 14 14.74 -12.68 20.98
N LEU A 15 13.60 -13.10 20.43
CA LEU A 15 13.24 -12.79 19.03
C LEU A 15 13.13 -11.27 18.80
N THR A 16 12.54 -10.53 19.74
CA THR A 16 12.44 -9.07 19.66
C THR A 16 13.83 -8.43 19.71
N ALA A 17 14.70 -8.86 20.61
CA ALA A 17 16.07 -8.35 20.72
C ALA A 17 16.90 -8.65 19.46
N VAL A 18 16.88 -9.89 18.99
CA VAL A 18 17.60 -10.30 17.78
C VAL A 18 17.03 -9.58 16.56
N GLY A 19 15.70 -9.49 16.44
CA GLY A 19 15.05 -8.76 15.35
C GLY A 19 15.50 -7.30 15.30
N GLU A 20 15.59 -6.62 16.46
CA GLU A 20 16.06 -5.26 16.52
C GLU A 20 17.53 -5.11 16.11
N LEU A 21 18.40 -5.99 16.60
CA LEU A 21 19.83 -6.00 16.27
C LEU A 21 20.09 -6.31 14.78
N CYS A 22 19.32 -7.23 14.20
CA CYS A 22 19.40 -7.59 12.77
C CYS A 22 18.70 -6.58 11.84
N GLY A 23 17.99 -5.58 12.39
CA GLY A 23 17.22 -4.63 11.59
C GLY A 23 15.97 -5.22 10.96
N LEU A 24 15.43 -6.31 11.51
CA LEU A 24 14.17 -6.91 11.07
C LEU A 24 12.98 -6.11 11.59
N LEU A 25 12.04 -5.81 10.70
CA LEU A 25 10.72 -5.29 11.06
C LEU A 25 9.80 -6.50 11.29
N LEU A 26 9.72 -6.95 12.54
CA LEU A 26 8.75 -7.97 12.92
C LEU A 26 7.49 -7.28 13.42
N PRO A 27 6.36 -7.37 12.68
CA PRO A 27 5.10 -6.78 13.15
C PRO A 27 4.82 -7.26 14.56
N THR A 28 4.14 -6.53 15.39
CA THR A 28 3.83 -6.84 16.80
C THR A 28 5.02 -7.07 17.74
N LEU A 29 6.10 -7.76 17.32
CA LEU A 29 7.29 -7.88 18.16
C LEU A 29 8.13 -6.60 18.22
N SER A 30 8.16 -5.84 17.13
CA SER A 30 8.91 -4.57 17.07
C SER A 30 8.20 -3.40 17.74
N TRP A 31 6.93 -3.56 18.16
CA TRP A 31 6.14 -2.43 18.70
C TRP A 31 6.83 -1.65 19.85
N PRO A 32 7.58 -2.27 20.80
CA PRO A 32 8.22 -1.48 21.86
C PRO A 32 9.28 -0.54 21.31
N PHE A 33 9.96 -0.97 20.25
CA PHE A 33 10.97 -0.15 19.58
C PHE A 33 10.35 0.88 18.66
N THR A 34 9.21 0.59 18.02
CA THR A 34 8.44 1.56 17.23
C THR A 34 7.96 2.70 18.12
N VAL A 35 7.31 2.40 19.24
CA VAL A 35 6.90 3.40 20.24
C VAL A 35 8.10 4.21 20.76
N SER A 36 9.23 3.56 21.03
CA SER A 36 10.45 4.25 21.47
C SER A 36 10.96 5.25 20.43
N ARG A 37 10.85 4.94 19.13
CA ARG A 37 11.21 5.86 18.03
C ARG A 37 10.25 7.04 17.95
N GLU A 38 8.96 6.80 18.06
CA GLU A 38 7.95 7.86 18.06
C GLU A 38 8.13 8.79 19.26
N MET A 39 8.37 8.27 20.46
CA MET A 39 8.70 9.07 21.64
C MET A 39 9.95 9.91 21.43
N SER A 40 10.96 9.38 20.76
CA SER A 40 12.20 10.11 20.45
C SER A 40 11.94 11.23 19.42
N MET A 41 11.04 11.03 18.47
CA MET A 41 10.63 12.06 17.51
C MET A 41 9.87 13.22 18.16
N LEU A 42 9.07 12.94 19.18
CA LEU A 42 8.34 13.95 19.94
C LEU A 42 9.19 14.69 20.99
N ASN A 43 10.52 14.49 21.00
CA ASN A 43 11.44 15.07 22.00
C ASN A 43 11.04 14.79 23.47
N ILE A 44 10.23 13.80 23.74
CA ILE A 44 9.85 13.40 25.10
C ILE A 44 11.01 12.69 25.79
N VAL A 45 11.92 12.15 25.02
CA VAL A 45 13.12 11.45 25.50
C VAL A 45 14.34 12.08 24.84
N CYS A 46 15.21 12.70 25.65
CA CYS A 46 16.49 13.23 25.22
C CYS A 46 17.38 12.07 24.71
N THR A 47 17.54 11.97 23.42
CA THR A 47 18.49 11.07 22.80
C THR A 47 19.49 11.89 22.01
N ASP A 48 20.77 11.71 22.32
CA ASP A 48 21.87 12.36 21.60
C ASP A 48 21.81 12.01 20.12
N GLN A 49 21.64 13.02 19.27
CA GLN A 49 21.47 12.83 17.83
C GLN A 49 22.76 12.41 17.10
N ASN A 50 23.94 12.53 17.74
CA ASN A 50 25.23 12.45 17.08
C ASN A 50 26.03 11.15 17.30
N ASN A 51 25.62 10.27 18.18
CA ASN A 51 26.40 9.05 18.46
C ASN A 51 25.65 7.83 17.93
N GLY A 52 26.12 7.33 16.77
CA GLY A 52 25.76 6.02 16.25
C GLY A 52 26.16 4.94 17.25
N GLY A 53 25.31 4.68 18.25
CA GLY A 53 25.54 3.63 19.22
C GLY A 53 25.36 2.25 18.62
N PHE A 54 26.08 1.28 19.16
CA PHE A 54 26.00 -0.15 18.80
C PHE A 54 24.55 -0.69 18.77
N LEU A 55 23.63 -0.10 19.54
CA LEU A 55 22.25 -0.56 19.69
C LEU A 55 21.24 0.16 18.76
N THR A 56 21.67 1.13 17.95
CA THR A 56 20.77 1.82 17.02
C THR A 56 21.48 2.16 15.71
N PRO A 57 21.06 1.58 14.58
CA PRO A 57 21.62 1.91 13.26
C PRO A 57 21.46 3.38 12.87
N GLN A 58 20.62 4.14 13.57
CA GLN A 58 20.31 5.55 13.31
C GLN A 58 20.81 6.52 14.40
N GLY A 59 21.71 6.08 15.29
CA GLY A 59 22.28 6.94 16.32
C GLY A 59 21.39 7.30 17.52
N LYS A 60 20.19 6.72 17.63
CA LYS A 60 19.27 6.99 18.74
C LYS A 60 19.14 5.77 19.65
N PHE A 61 19.45 5.91 20.92
CA PHE A 61 19.29 4.83 21.88
C PHE A 61 17.82 4.63 22.23
N LEU A 62 17.27 3.47 21.91
CA LEU A 62 15.86 3.11 22.11
C LEU A 62 15.66 2.48 23.49
N TRP A 63 15.96 3.21 24.55
CA TRP A 63 15.99 2.72 25.92
C TRP A 63 14.65 2.07 26.34
N PHE A 64 13.51 2.67 25.98
CA PHE A 64 12.18 2.15 26.31
C PHE A 64 11.97 0.76 25.70
N GLY A 65 12.33 0.55 24.46
CA GLY A 65 12.26 -0.75 23.79
C GLY A 65 13.09 -1.81 24.52
N TRP A 66 14.33 -1.46 24.88
CA TRP A 66 15.22 -2.37 25.62
C TRP A 66 14.73 -2.68 27.03
N VAL A 67 14.18 -1.70 27.74
CA VAL A 67 13.54 -1.93 29.06
C VAL A 67 12.37 -2.90 28.93
N CYS A 68 11.50 -2.73 27.94
CA CYS A 68 10.40 -3.67 27.68
C CYS A 68 10.91 -5.10 27.42
N VAL A 69 11.96 -5.27 26.64
CA VAL A 69 12.58 -6.58 26.36
C VAL A 69 13.17 -7.19 27.63
N LEU A 70 13.87 -6.40 28.43
CA LEU A 70 14.45 -6.85 29.71
C LEU A 70 13.35 -7.25 30.72
N VAL A 71 12.27 -6.45 30.83
CA VAL A 71 11.15 -6.77 31.72
C VAL A 71 10.45 -8.04 31.26
N MET A 72 10.19 -8.18 29.98
CA MET A 72 9.54 -9.38 29.41
C MET A 72 10.41 -10.62 29.58
N GLY A 73 11.70 -10.53 29.26
CA GLY A 73 12.65 -11.61 29.43
C GLY A 73 12.90 -11.97 30.89
N GLY A 74 13.07 -10.96 31.76
CA GLY A 74 13.25 -11.12 33.20
C GLY A 74 12.02 -11.75 33.89
N LEU A 75 10.82 -11.30 33.52
CA LEU A 75 9.56 -11.90 34.01
C LEU A 75 9.44 -13.37 33.55
N GLY A 76 9.73 -13.63 32.29
CA GLY A 76 9.75 -14.99 31.75
C GLY A 76 10.75 -15.89 32.49
N PHE A 77 11.98 -15.39 32.71
CA PHE A 77 13.01 -16.11 33.41
C PHE A 77 12.64 -16.35 34.90
N TRP A 78 12.12 -15.34 35.58
CA TRP A 78 11.61 -15.44 36.94
C TRP A 78 10.50 -16.51 37.06
N LEU A 79 9.54 -16.52 36.14
CA LEU A 79 8.48 -17.52 36.06
C LEU A 79 9.03 -18.93 35.76
N MET A 80 10.12 -19.03 35.01
CA MET A 80 10.81 -20.33 34.81
C MET A 80 11.39 -20.89 36.12
N LEU A 81 12.02 -19.99 36.90
CA LEU A 81 12.68 -20.40 38.16
C LEU A 81 11.68 -20.70 39.27
N LYS A 82 10.73 -19.78 39.50
CA LYS A 82 9.80 -19.82 40.62
C LYS A 82 8.41 -20.36 40.26
N GLY A 83 8.09 -20.48 38.96
CA GLY A 83 6.77 -20.92 38.52
C GLY A 83 6.50 -22.39 38.83
N PRO A 84 5.26 -22.75 39.18
CA PRO A 84 4.88 -24.12 39.48
C PRO A 84 5.13 -25.04 38.27
N ARG A 85 5.76 -26.21 38.56
CA ARG A 85 6.10 -27.21 37.49
C ARG A 85 4.86 -27.75 36.78
N ARG A 86 3.72 -27.83 37.48
CA ARG A 86 2.43 -28.25 36.92
C ARG A 86 1.36 -27.27 37.35
N PHE A 87 0.64 -26.70 36.39
CA PHE A 87 -0.52 -25.89 36.65
C PHE A 87 -1.74 -26.79 36.76
N HIS A 88 -2.23 -26.96 37.98
CA HIS A 88 -3.52 -27.61 38.23
C HIS A 88 -4.55 -26.48 38.42
N PRO A 89 -5.44 -26.27 37.44
CA PRO A 89 -6.50 -25.27 37.60
C PRO A 89 -7.40 -25.69 38.76
N THR A 90 -7.70 -24.74 39.65
CA THR A 90 -8.63 -25.03 40.73
C THR A 90 -9.98 -25.51 40.16
N PRO A 91 -10.75 -26.33 40.90
CA PRO A 91 -12.06 -26.81 40.45
C PRO A 91 -12.98 -25.66 40.00
N ILE A 92 -12.87 -24.50 40.67
CA ILE A 92 -13.61 -23.30 40.32
C ILE A 92 -13.18 -22.75 38.96
N THR A 93 -11.89 -22.65 38.71
CA THR A 93 -11.36 -22.17 37.41
C THR A 93 -11.76 -23.10 36.26
N ARG A 94 -11.71 -24.42 36.49
CA ARG A 94 -12.13 -25.42 35.52
C ARG A 94 -13.62 -25.28 35.16
N ARG A 95 -14.48 -25.09 36.18
CA ARG A 95 -15.92 -24.84 35.98
C ARG A 95 -16.18 -23.54 35.22
N ARG A 96 -15.45 -22.45 35.52
CA ARG A 96 -15.56 -21.17 34.78
C ARG A 96 -15.19 -21.32 33.32
N ILE A 97 -14.09 -22.01 33.01
CA ILE A 97 -13.66 -22.28 31.64
C ILE A 97 -14.68 -23.14 30.88
N GLN A 98 -15.22 -24.18 31.53
CA GLN A 98 -16.26 -25.02 30.95
C GLN A 98 -17.55 -24.22 30.66
N ARG A 99 -17.99 -23.39 31.62
CA ARG A 99 -19.15 -22.51 31.44
C ARG A 99 -18.92 -21.49 30.32
N PHE A 100 -17.72 -20.91 30.22
CA PHE A 100 -17.39 -20.00 29.11
C PHE A 100 -17.48 -20.71 27.75
N LYS A 101 -16.93 -21.94 27.65
CA LYS A 101 -17.01 -22.72 26.41
C LYS A 101 -18.44 -23.15 26.06
N SER A 102 -19.32 -23.30 27.02
CA SER A 102 -20.73 -23.64 26.79
C SER A 102 -21.56 -22.45 26.28
N ILE A 103 -21.07 -21.21 26.44
CA ILE A 103 -21.70 -20.00 25.91
C ILE A 103 -21.18 -19.77 24.48
N SER A 104 -21.91 -20.28 23.47
CA SER A 104 -21.49 -20.22 22.07
C SER A 104 -21.14 -18.82 21.60
N ARG A 105 -21.93 -17.80 21.98
CA ARG A 105 -21.65 -16.38 21.62
C ARG A 105 -20.30 -15.89 22.15
N GLY A 106 -19.98 -16.17 23.41
CA GLY A 106 -18.69 -15.78 24.01
C GLY A 106 -17.51 -16.48 23.39
N TYR A 107 -17.66 -17.78 23.08
CA TYR A 107 -16.61 -18.56 22.44
C TYR A 107 -16.35 -18.09 21.00
N VAL A 108 -17.41 -17.84 20.22
CA VAL A 108 -17.29 -17.29 18.85
C VAL A 108 -16.65 -15.90 18.87
N SER A 109 -17.07 -15.00 19.79
CA SER A 109 -16.45 -13.68 19.92
C SER A 109 -14.95 -13.77 20.24
N LEU A 110 -14.55 -14.70 21.12
CA LEU A 110 -13.13 -14.93 21.41
C LEU A 110 -12.37 -15.40 20.17
N LEU A 111 -12.97 -16.28 19.37
CA LEU A 111 -12.36 -16.81 18.16
C LEU A 111 -12.21 -15.73 17.10
N ILE A 112 -13.21 -14.88 16.92
CA ILE A 112 -13.15 -13.70 16.03
C ILE A 112 -12.04 -12.75 16.49
N LEU A 113 -11.97 -12.44 17.80
CA LEU A 113 -10.91 -11.58 18.34
C LEU A 113 -9.52 -12.17 18.10
N LEU A 114 -9.36 -13.47 18.26
CA LEU A 114 -8.10 -14.16 18.00
C LEU A 114 -7.71 -14.10 16.51
N VAL A 115 -8.67 -14.26 15.60
CA VAL A 115 -8.45 -14.10 14.16
C VAL A 115 -8.06 -12.66 13.83
N LEU A 116 -8.76 -11.66 14.38
CA LEU A 116 -8.42 -10.25 14.17
C LEU A 116 -7.02 -9.92 14.69
N THR A 117 -6.67 -10.43 15.88
CA THR A 117 -5.31 -10.28 16.42
C THR A 117 -4.26 -10.92 15.51
N LEU A 118 -4.54 -12.09 14.96
CA LEU A 118 -3.63 -12.77 14.04
C LEU A 118 -3.48 -12.00 12.72
N LEU A 119 -4.57 -11.44 12.19
CA LEU A 119 -4.52 -10.56 11.02
C LEU A 119 -3.70 -9.31 11.30
N ALA A 120 -3.88 -8.67 12.47
CA ALA A 120 -3.07 -7.53 12.87
C ALA A 120 -1.57 -7.88 13.02
N CYS A 121 -1.25 -9.11 13.43
CA CYS A 121 0.13 -9.60 13.47
C CYS A 121 0.77 -9.78 12.08
N MET A 122 -0.04 -9.93 11.04
CA MET A 122 0.43 -10.14 9.66
C MET A 122 0.42 -8.84 8.85
N ASP A 123 0.52 -7.68 9.49
CA ASP A 123 0.43 -6.35 8.91
C ASP A 123 1.18 -6.23 7.56
N GLN A 124 2.48 -6.36 7.57
CA GLN A 124 3.33 -6.18 6.39
C GLN A 124 3.08 -7.20 5.27
N CYS A 125 2.44 -8.32 5.58
CA CYS A 125 2.09 -9.33 4.58
C CYS A 125 0.79 -9.02 3.85
N LEU A 126 -0.12 -8.29 4.51
CA LEU A 126 -1.44 -8.00 3.99
C LEU A 126 -1.52 -6.66 3.29
N VAL A 127 -0.99 -5.61 3.91
CA VAL A 127 -1.07 -4.24 3.40
C VAL A 127 0.30 -3.57 3.50
N GLY A 128 0.77 -2.95 2.42
CA GLY A 128 2.04 -2.21 2.45
C GLY A 128 2.57 -1.90 1.06
N LYS A 129 3.30 -0.80 0.94
CA LYS A 129 3.93 -0.38 -0.32
C LYS A 129 5.21 -1.15 -0.66
N ARG A 130 5.85 -1.80 0.33
CA ARG A 130 7.10 -2.55 0.16
C ARG A 130 6.84 -3.97 -0.27
N ALA A 131 7.66 -4.49 -1.18
CA ALA A 131 7.60 -5.88 -1.60
C ALA A 131 8.00 -6.82 -0.45
N LEU A 132 7.32 -7.96 -0.34
CA LEU A 132 7.67 -9.03 0.60
C LEU A 132 8.98 -9.72 0.20
N LEU A 133 9.16 -9.92 -1.11
CA LEU A 133 10.34 -10.57 -1.68
C LEU A 133 10.65 -9.93 -3.04
N VAL A 134 11.91 -9.61 -3.26
CA VAL A 134 12.47 -9.24 -4.55
C VAL A 134 13.66 -10.16 -4.83
N VAL A 135 13.69 -10.79 -6.00
CA VAL A 135 14.81 -11.62 -6.44
C VAL A 135 15.47 -10.95 -7.64
N GLN A 136 16.74 -10.60 -7.49
CA GLN A 136 17.55 -10.01 -8.55
C GLN A 136 18.95 -10.63 -8.56
N ASP A 137 19.40 -11.05 -9.72
CA ASP A 137 20.75 -11.62 -9.93
C ASP A 137 21.09 -12.75 -8.93
N GLY A 138 20.09 -13.60 -8.62
CA GLY A 138 20.23 -14.69 -7.65
C GLY A 138 20.23 -14.27 -6.18
N SER A 139 20.20 -12.98 -5.89
CA SER A 139 20.11 -12.43 -4.52
C SER A 139 18.66 -12.19 -4.10
N TRP A 140 18.39 -12.51 -2.84
CA TRP A 140 17.04 -12.38 -2.24
C TRP A 140 17.00 -11.16 -1.33
N TYR A 141 16.03 -10.28 -1.57
CA TYR A 141 15.79 -9.08 -0.78
C TYR A 141 14.40 -9.14 -0.16
N PHE A 142 14.30 -8.73 1.12
CA PHE A 142 13.05 -8.70 1.88
C PHE A 142 12.71 -7.28 2.34
N PRO A 143 12.31 -6.36 1.44
CA PRO A 143 12.14 -4.95 1.77
C PRO A 143 11.08 -4.69 2.85
N ALA A 144 9.96 -5.45 2.86
CA ALA A 144 8.91 -5.30 3.86
C ALA A 144 9.34 -5.76 5.26
N MET A 145 10.26 -6.71 5.34
CA MET A 145 10.73 -7.30 6.61
C MET A 145 11.97 -6.60 7.17
N MET A 146 12.67 -5.79 6.35
CA MET A 146 13.88 -5.10 6.75
C MET A 146 13.67 -3.60 6.85
N ARG A 147 14.29 -2.96 7.84
CA ARG A 147 14.34 -1.50 7.97
C ARG A 147 15.15 -0.81 6.88
N LYS A 148 16.06 -1.54 6.27
CA LYS A 148 16.91 -1.01 5.20
C LYS A 148 16.03 -0.56 4.05
N VAL A 149 16.13 0.72 3.71
CA VAL A 149 15.52 1.28 2.52
C VAL A 149 16.41 0.96 1.33
N TYR A 150 15.88 0.27 0.35
CA TYR A 150 16.58 -0.02 -0.89
C TYR A 150 16.27 1.06 -1.90
N LYS A 151 17.31 1.66 -2.49
CA LYS A 151 17.17 2.64 -3.56
C LYS A 151 16.70 1.97 -4.85
N GLY A 152 16.00 2.72 -5.69
CA GLY A 152 15.56 2.22 -6.99
C GLY A 152 16.73 1.80 -7.89
N SER A 153 17.87 2.49 -7.79
CA SER A 153 19.10 2.13 -8.52
C SER A 153 19.59 0.70 -8.22
N THR A 154 19.33 0.18 -7.00
CA THR A 154 19.66 -1.22 -6.63
C THR A 154 18.93 -2.22 -7.52
N PHE A 155 17.73 -1.89 -7.99
CA PHE A 155 16.90 -2.74 -8.82
C PHE A 155 16.81 -2.26 -10.27
N GLY A 156 17.75 -1.41 -10.70
CA GLY A 156 17.83 -0.91 -12.08
C GLY A 156 16.74 0.11 -12.45
N GLN A 157 16.10 0.77 -11.48
CA GLN A 157 15.22 1.90 -11.75
C GLN A 157 16.04 3.16 -12.06
N THR A 158 15.56 3.98 -12.97
CA THR A 158 16.17 5.23 -13.42
C THR A 158 15.24 6.40 -13.18
N GLY A 159 15.71 7.64 -13.37
CA GLY A 159 14.93 8.84 -13.14
C GLY A 159 14.77 9.15 -11.64
N ASP A 160 13.63 9.71 -11.26
CA ASP A 160 13.35 10.20 -9.90
C ASP A 160 13.42 9.11 -8.83
N PHE A 161 13.21 7.86 -9.20
CA PHE A 161 13.29 6.72 -8.29
C PHE A 161 14.71 6.16 -8.12
N ALA A 162 15.70 6.62 -8.87
CA ALA A 162 17.06 6.07 -8.77
C ALA A 162 17.67 6.28 -7.37
N ASP A 163 17.52 7.47 -6.80
CA ASP A 163 18.05 7.84 -5.48
C ASP A 163 17.02 7.76 -4.35
N ALA A 164 15.73 7.62 -4.68
CA ALA A 164 14.63 7.44 -3.74
C ALA A 164 14.42 5.95 -3.39
N GLU A 165 13.46 5.68 -2.49
CA GLU A 165 13.00 4.32 -2.22
C GLU A 165 12.42 3.70 -3.50
N ALA A 166 12.80 2.44 -3.78
CA ALA A 166 12.35 1.73 -4.97
C ALA A 166 10.82 1.65 -5.06
N ASN A 167 10.28 1.89 -6.26
CA ASN A 167 8.86 1.69 -6.54
C ASN A 167 8.62 0.21 -6.88
N TYR A 168 8.23 -0.57 -5.86
CA TYR A 168 8.04 -2.03 -6.01
C TYR A 168 6.84 -2.40 -6.87
N ARG A 169 5.82 -1.55 -6.98
CA ARG A 169 4.66 -1.78 -7.86
C ARG A 169 5.08 -1.73 -9.33
N GLU A 170 5.91 -0.75 -9.66
CA GLU A 170 6.45 -0.62 -11.00
C GLU A 170 7.47 -1.74 -11.31
N LEU A 171 8.35 -2.08 -10.36
CA LEU A 171 9.25 -3.23 -10.49
C LEU A 171 8.49 -4.54 -10.76
N LYS A 172 7.33 -4.73 -10.14
CA LYS A 172 6.48 -5.91 -10.42
C LYS A 172 5.96 -5.92 -11.85
N LYS A 173 5.60 -4.76 -12.43
CA LYS A 173 5.17 -4.65 -13.83
C LYS A 173 6.33 -4.95 -14.80
N GLN A 174 7.55 -4.59 -14.44
CA GLN A 174 8.76 -4.75 -15.24
C GLN A 174 9.51 -6.05 -14.93
N ALA A 175 9.00 -6.89 -14.03
CA ALA A 175 9.65 -8.13 -13.61
C ALA A 175 9.91 -9.07 -14.82
N GLY A 176 11.10 -9.66 -14.87
CA GLY A 176 11.54 -10.54 -15.97
C GLY A 176 12.14 -9.84 -17.18
N GLN A 177 12.20 -8.51 -17.22
CA GLN A 177 12.91 -7.77 -18.27
C GLN A 177 14.43 -7.76 -18.01
N PRO A 178 15.27 -7.63 -19.04
CA PRO A 178 16.73 -7.54 -18.87
C PRO A 178 17.13 -6.39 -17.94
N GLY A 179 17.97 -6.66 -16.93
CA GLY A 179 18.42 -5.67 -15.95
C GLY A 179 17.38 -5.32 -14.86
N LYS A 180 16.26 -6.04 -14.79
CA LYS A 180 15.21 -5.89 -13.77
C LYS A 180 15.11 -7.15 -12.91
N PRO A 181 14.45 -7.08 -11.73
CA PRO A 181 14.23 -8.26 -10.89
C PRO A 181 13.51 -9.39 -11.63
N SER A 182 13.94 -10.62 -11.39
CA SER A 182 13.29 -11.81 -11.95
C SER A 182 11.93 -12.11 -11.30
N LEU A 183 11.77 -11.76 -10.03
CA LEU A 183 10.54 -11.98 -9.26
C LEU A 183 10.32 -10.86 -8.25
N VAL A 184 9.09 -10.36 -8.18
CA VAL A 184 8.65 -9.39 -7.17
C VAL A 184 7.32 -9.85 -6.57
N ILE A 185 7.33 -10.18 -5.28
CA ILE A 185 6.13 -10.57 -4.53
C ILE A 185 5.69 -9.38 -3.69
N MET A 186 4.51 -8.84 -3.98
CA MET A 186 3.89 -7.75 -3.25
C MET A 186 2.92 -8.27 -2.18
N PRO A 187 2.63 -7.47 -1.14
CA PRO A 187 1.51 -7.73 -0.23
C PRO A 187 0.17 -7.87 -0.98
N LEU A 188 -0.84 -8.41 -0.30
CA LEU A 188 -2.18 -8.59 -0.88
C LEU A 188 -2.79 -7.26 -1.35
N VAL A 189 -2.61 -6.20 -0.56
CA VAL A 189 -2.98 -4.82 -0.90
C VAL A 189 -1.69 -4.00 -0.96
N PRO A 190 -1.13 -3.75 -2.17
CA PRO A 190 0.18 -3.12 -2.34
C PRO A 190 0.14 -1.60 -2.23
N TYR A 191 -0.56 -1.06 -1.23
CA TYR A 191 -0.73 0.36 -0.99
C TYR A 191 -0.47 0.70 0.47
N ASP A 192 0.10 1.89 0.71
CA ASP A 192 0.29 2.42 2.07
C ASP A 192 -1.07 2.94 2.59
N PRO A 193 -1.50 2.57 3.81
CA PRO A 193 -2.78 3.03 4.36
C PRO A 193 -2.83 4.54 4.62
N THR A 194 -1.69 5.21 4.80
CA THR A 194 -1.63 6.61 5.27
C THR A 194 -0.99 7.58 4.31
N GLY A 195 -0.10 7.13 3.44
CA GLY A 195 0.77 8.01 2.64
C GLY A 195 0.66 7.85 1.12
N ASP A 196 -0.07 6.85 0.65
CA ASP A 196 -0.15 6.56 -0.78
C ASP A 196 -1.45 7.12 -1.38
N SER A 197 -1.33 8.13 -2.23
CA SER A 197 -2.39 8.47 -3.17
C SER A 197 -2.17 7.66 -4.45
N THR A 198 -3.20 6.98 -4.91
CA THR A 198 -3.16 6.27 -6.18
C THR A 198 -3.48 7.21 -7.34
N ASN A 199 -2.89 6.97 -8.49
CA ASN A 199 -3.34 7.65 -9.70
C ASN A 199 -4.79 7.24 -10.01
N PRO A 200 -5.61 8.12 -10.61
CA PRO A 200 -6.94 7.77 -11.06
C PRO A 200 -6.90 6.54 -11.95
N GLY A 201 -7.73 5.56 -11.66
CA GLY A 201 -7.84 4.36 -12.50
C GLY A 201 -8.45 4.72 -13.86
N SER A 202 -8.09 4.00 -14.91
CA SER A 202 -8.66 4.16 -16.24
C SER A 202 -9.25 2.85 -16.75
N GLU A 203 -10.33 2.95 -17.54
CA GLU A 203 -10.98 1.82 -18.22
C GLU A 203 -11.09 2.17 -19.71
N ALA A 204 -10.54 1.32 -20.58
CA ALA A 204 -10.62 1.54 -22.02
C ALA A 204 -12.07 1.35 -22.50
N LEU A 205 -12.53 2.28 -23.31
CA LEU A 205 -13.81 2.21 -24.02
C LEU A 205 -13.57 1.68 -25.44
N MET A 206 -14.58 1.01 -26.00
CA MET A 206 -14.52 0.46 -27.33
C MET A 206 -15.28 1.36 -28.31
N VAL A 207 -14.77 1.48 -29.53
CA VAL A 207 -15.50 2.12 -30.62
C VAL A 207 -16.10 1.02 -31.47
N ASN A 208 -17.44 0.99 -31.64
CA ASN A 208 -18.12 0.02 -32.50
C ASN A 208 -17.98 0.37 -33.99
N GLU A 209 -18.48 -0.49 -34.87
CA GLU A 209 -18.47 -0.31 -36.32
C GLU A 209 -19.19 0.97 -36.79
N ASP A 210 -20.19 1.44 -36.01
CA ASP A 210 -20.93 2.68 -36.28
C ASP A 210 -20.21 3.94 -35.80
N GLY A 211 -18.98 3.82 -35.26
CA GLY A 211 -18.19 4.93 -34.71
C GLY A 211 -18.72 5.46 -33.38
N LEU A 212 -19.57 4.67 -32.68
CA LEU A 212 -20.07 5.03 -31.35
C LEU A 212 -19.13 4.51 -30.28
N VAL A 213 -18.89 5.33 -29.27
CA VAL A 213 -18.09 4.92 -28.10
C VAL A 213 -18.98 4.14 -27.13
N CYS A 214 -18.57 2.91 -26.80
CA CYS A 214 -19.32 1.97 -25.98
C CYS A 214 -18.50 1.53 -24.76
N GLU A 215 -19.19 1.14 -23.68
CA GLU A 215 -18.60 0.42 -22.55
C GLU A 215 -18.17 -1.00 -23.00
N PRO A 216 -17.28 -1.68 -22.26
CA PRO A 216 -16.87 -3.06 -22.58
C PRO A 216 -18.02 -4.07 -22.73
N GLY A 217 -19.21 -3.72 -22.25
CA GLY A 217 -20.45 -4.51 -22.41
C GLY A 217 -21.28 -4.15 -23.65
N GLY A 218 -20.77 -3.33 -24.58
CA GLY A 218 -21.46 -2.97 -25.83
C GLY A 218 -22.53 -1.89 -25.69
N LYS A 219 -22.78 -1.35 -24.48
CA LYS A 219 -23.74 -0.26 -24.27
C LYS A 219 -23.14 1.08 -24.68
N PRO A 220 -23.87 1.94 -25.41
CA PRO A 220 -23.41 3.27 -25.76
C PRO A 220 -23.06 4.09 -24.52
N TYR A 221 -21.83 4.59 -24.46
CA TYR A 221 -21.32 5.32 -23.31
C TYR A 221 -21.92 6.72 -23.20
N SER A 222 -22.16 7.14 -21.97
CA SER A 222 -22.57 8.51 -21.65
C SER A 222 -21.79 9.00 -20.43
N GLY A 223 -20.99 10.05 -20.59
CA GLY A 223 -20.13 10.58 -19.54
C GLY A 223 -18.88 11.24 -20.09
N LEU A 224 -17.93 11.53 -19.21
CA LEU A 224 -16.62 12.09 -19.57
C LEU A 224 -15.64 10.94 -19.86
N ALA A 225 -14.95 11.01 -20.98
CA ALA A 225 -13.85 10.11 -21.31
C ALA A 225 -12.73 10.88 -22.02
N SER A 226 -11.50 10.41 -21.86
CA SER A 226 -10.31 11.13 -22.30
C SER A 226 -9.38 10.24 -23.09
N ARG A 227 -8.64 10.84 -24.01
CA ARG A 227 -7.40 10.27 -24.52
C ARG A 227 -6.31 10.58 -23.52
N LEU A 228 -5.41 9.66 -23.26
CA LEU A 228 -4.31 9.83 -22.32
C LEU A 228 -3.01 10.13 -23.04
N HIS A 229 -2.10 10.85 -22.39
CA HIS A 229 -0.72 10.99 -22.86
C HIS A 229 -0.04 9.60 -22.89
N LYS A 230 0.91 9.40 -23.83
CA LYS A 230 1.52 8.08 -24.05
C LYS A 230 2.33 7.55 -22.86
N ASP A 231 2.93 8.45 -22.12
CA ASP A 231 3.90 8.10 -21.08
C ASP A 231 3.33 8.14 -19.66
N GLU A 232 2.09 8.62 -19.48
CA GLU A 232 1.44 8.71 -18.17
C GLU A 232 0.07 8.02 -18.17
N GLU A 233 -0.07 6.99 -17.33
CA GLU A 233 -1.26 6.12 -17.26
C GLU A 233 -2.59 6.84 -16.91
N ALA A 234 -2.57 8.10 -16.48
CA ALA A 234 -3.77 8.81 -16.04
C ALA A 234 -3.83 10.31 -16.38
N LEU A 235 -2.85 10.86 -17.12
CA LEU A 235 -2.87 12.26 -17.50
C LEU A 235 -3.74 12.44 -18.76
N PRO A 236 -4.86 13.18 -18.68
CA PRO A 236 -5.70 13.41 -19.84
C PRO A 236 -5.02 14.35 -20.84
N HIS A 237 -4.90 13.91 -22.08
CA HIS A 237 -4.48 14.76 -23.21
C HIS A 237 -5.65 15.55 -23.77
N ILE A 238 -6.77 14.87 -24.09
CA ILE A 238 -8.02 15.51 -24.53
C ILE A 238 -9.19 14.80 -23.86
N SER A 239 -10.06 15.57 -23.20
CA SER A 239 -11.29 15.06 -22.61
C SER A 239 -12.49 15.43 -23.46
N TYR A 240 -13.36 14.45 -23.67
CA TYR A 240 -14.60 14.57 -24.41
C TYR A 240 -15.78 14.22 -23.52
N LYS A 241 -16.90 14.87 -23.77
CA LYS A 241 -18.19 14.48 -23.20
C LYS A 241 -18.99 13.68 -24.21
N PHE A 242 -19.49 12.54 -23.79
CA PHE A 242 -20.27 11.64 -24.62
C PHE A 242 -21.71 11.56 -24.15
N ARG A 243 -22.63 11.47 -25.11
CA ARG A 243 -24.05 11.16 -24.88
C ARG A 243 -24.48 10.10 -25.88
N LYS A 244 -24.87 8.91 -25.37
CA LYS A 244 -25.21 7.75 -26.18
C LYS A 244 -24.14 7.40 -27.22
N GLY A 245 -22.86 7.41 -26.82
CA GLY A 245 -21.72 7.08 -27.66
C GLY A 245 -21.23 8.18 -28.60
N LYS A 246 -21.90 9.33 -28.68
CA LYS A 246 -21.52 10.46 -29.55
C LYS A 246 -20.89 11.58 -28.73
N LYS A 247 -19.88 12.25 -29.31
CA LYS A 247 -19.26 13.44 -28.73
C LYS A 247 -20.25 14.58 -28.73
N VAL A 248 -20.40 15.24 -27.59
CA VAL A 248 -21.28 16.41 -27.39
C VAL A 248 -20.60 17.41 -26.48
N ASP A 249 -21.07 18.66 -26.53
CA ASP A 249 -20.58 19.75 -25.70
C ASP A 249 -19.09 20.09 -25.93
N ARG A 250 -18.47 20.74 -24.93
CA ARG A 250 -17.07 21.17 -25.01
C ARG A 250 -16.10 20.03 -24.74
N ALA A 251 -15.15 19.85 -25.64
CA ALA A 251 -13.93 19.07 -25.41
C ALA A 251 -12.79 20.01 -25.02
N THR A 252 -11.90 19.57 -24.16
CA THR A 252 -10.75 20.34 -23.69
C THR A 252 -9.50 19.49 -23.79
N GLY A 253 -8.40 20.08 -24.24
CA GLY A 253 -7.10 19.41 -24.36
C GLY A 253 -5.99 20.16 -23.64
N TRP A 254 -5.06 19.40 -23.05
CA TRP A 254 -3.97 19.90 -22.21
C TRP A 254 -2.62 19.36 -22.67
N LEU A 255 -1.57 20.14 -22.43
CA LEU A 255 -0.19 19.66 -22.46
C LEU A 255 0.14 18.84 -21.19
N GLU A 256 1.31 18.23 -21.13
CA GLU A 256 1.79 17.47 -19.97
C GLU A 256 1.91 18.31 -18.70
N ASP A 257 2.17 19.63 -18.85
CA ASP A 257 2.20 20.60 -17.75
C ASP A 257 0.79 21.04 -17.28
N ARG A 258 -0.27 20.41 -17.81
CA ARG A 258 -1.70 20.73 -17.58
C ARG A 258 -2.15 22.09 -18.07
N THR A 259 -1.41 22.74 -18.95
CA THR A 259 -1.86 23.98 -19.60
C THR A 259 -2.93 23.64 -20.64
N GLU A 260 -4.09 24.29 -20.57
CA GLU A 260 -5.17 24.15 -21.55
C GLU A 260 -4.76 24.82 -22.85
N VAL A 261 -4.67 24.06 -23.93
CA VAL A 261 -4.22 24.54 -25.25
C VAL A 261 -5.22 24.25 -26.37
N TYR A 262 -6.17 23.36 -26.12
CA TYR A 262 -7.16 22.96 -27.12
C TYR A 262 -8.56 23.03 -26.54
N SER A 263 -9.51 23.59 -27.28
CA SER A 263 -10.91 23.48 -26.97
C SER A 263 -11.74 23.34 -28.25
N ALA A 264 -12.71 22.44 -28.22
CA ALA A 264 -13.63 22.24 -29.32
C ALA A 264 -15.04 22.00 -28.81
N THR A 265 -16.03 22.47 -29.55
CA THR A 265 -17.45 22.19 -29.25
C THR A 265 -17.98 21.19 -30.27
N TYR A 266 -18.61 20.14 -29.77
CA TYR A 266 -19.14 19.03 -30.57
C TYR A 266 -20.66 19.00 -30.51
N GLU A 267 -21.29 18.78 -31.67
CA GLU A 267 -22.69 18.38 -31.77
C GLU A 267 -22.80 17.08 -32.55
N ASN A 268 -23.20 16.00 -31.88
CA ASN A 268 -23.36 14.66 -32.47
C ASN A 268 -22.15 14.18 -33.30
N ASN A 269 -20.94 14.24 -32.75
CA ASN A 269 -19.63 13.97 -33.36
C ASN A 269 -19.10 15.04 -34.35
N ASN A 270 -19.88 16.05 -34.74
CA ASN A 270 -19.42 17.11 -35.63
C ASN A 270 -18.82 18.26 -34.80
N ILE A 271 -17.72 18.84 -35.28
CA ILE A 271 -17.09 20.01 -34.67
C ILE A 271 -17.84 21.26 -35.14
N VAL A 272 -18.37 22.02 -34.21
CA VAL A 272 -19.06 23.29 -34.45
C VAL A 272 -18.11 24.47 -34.32
N ALA A 273 -17.26 24.43 -33.32
CA ALA A 273 -16.25 25.47 -33.06
C ALA A 273 -14.97 24.79 -32.54
N GLU A 274 -13.83 25.35 -32.87
CA GLU A 274 -12.53 24.80 -32.47
C GLU A 274 -11.54 25.95 -32.26
N HIS A 275 -10.73 25.85 -31.22
CA HIS A 275 -9.67 26.79 -30.89
C HIS A 275 -8.42 26.05 -30.40
N TYR A 276 -7.25 26.47 -30.88
CA TYR A 276 -5.95 25.92 -30.47
C TYR A 276 -4.98 27.07 -30.19
N SER A 277 -4.30 27.03 -29.04
CA SER A 277 -3.36 28.05 -28.56
C SER A 277 -2.03 27.48 -28.09
N GLY A 278 -1.76 26.21 -28.40
CA GLY A 278 -0.54 25.54 -27.97
C GLY A 278 0.67 25.77 -28.87
N PRO A 279 1.84 25.28 -28.49
CA PRO A 279 3.05 25.26 -29.31
C PRO A 279 2.91 24.27 -30.48
N GLY A 280 3.44 24.63 -31.65
CA GLY A 280 3.36 23.81 -32.84
C GLY A 280 2.03 23.82 -33.57
N THR A 281 1.79 22.84 -34.42
CA THR A 281 0.55 22.76 -35.19
C THR A 281 -0.51 21.93 -34.43
N LYS A 282 -1.77 22.30 -34.62
CA LYS A 282 -2.92 21.56 -34.07
C LYS A 282 -2.87 20.06 -34.47
N GLU A 283 -2.48 19.80 -35.72
CA GLU A 283 -2.43 18.42 -36.23
C GLU A 283 -1.36 17.57 -35.52
N GLU A 284 -0.22 18.17 -35.18
CA GLU A 284 0.81 17.51 -34.37
C GLU A 284 0.31 17.21 -32.95
N PHE A 285 -0.38 18.18 -32.33
CA PHE A 285 -0.99 17.97 -31.03
C PHE A 285 -2.01 16.81 -31.03
N LEU A 286 -2.91 16.79 -32.02
CA LEU A 286 -3.93 15.73 -32.13
C LEU A 286 -3.33 14.34 -32.41
N LYS A 287 -2.16 14.26 -33.08
CA LYS A 287 -1.45 13.01 -33.40
C LYS A 287 -0.60 12.46 -32.22
N GLN A 288 -0.38 13.23 -31.19
CA GLN A 288 0.38 12.77 -30.01
C GLN A 288 -0.26 11.56 -29.33
N THR A 289 -1.57 11.41 -29.47
CA THR A 289 -2.33 10.29 -28.87
C THR A 289 -3.11 9.52 -29.91
N ASP A 290 -3.29 8.21 -29.67
CA ASP A 290 -4.06 7.33 -30.55
C ASP A 290 -5.55 7.74 -30.54
N GLU A 291 -6.10 7.98 -31.75
CA GLU A 291 -7.51 8.40 -31.89
C GLU A 291 -8.52 7.37 -31.40
N HIS A 292 -8.15 6.10 -31.43
CA HIS A 292 -9.01 4.99 -31.06
C HIS A 292 -8.91 4.59 -29.59
N LYS A 293 -7.94 5.11 -28.85
CA LYS A 293 -7.77 4.84 -27.43
C LYS A 293 -8.45 5.91 -26.57
N ILE A 294 -9.71 5.68 -26.27
CA ILE A 294 -10.51 6.53 -25.40
C ILE A 294 -10.71 5.80 -24.08
N ASN A 295 -10.34 6.44 -22.96
CA ASN A 295 -10.42 5.86 -21.64
C ASN A 295 -11.38 6.67 -20.77
N ARG A 296 -12.19 5.96 -19.98
CA ARG A 296 -12.92 6.54 -18.86
C ARG A 296 -11.97 6.63 -17.68
N ILE A 297 -11.82 7.84 -17.10
CA ILE A 297 -11.00 8.07 -15.91
C ILE A 297 -11.90 8.06 -14.69
N PHE A 298 -11.50 7.29 -13.66
CA PHE A 298 -12.16 7.25 -12.36
C PHE A 298 -11.43 8.17 -11.39
N TYR A 299 -11.80 9.46 -11.39
CA TYR A 299 -11.27 10.42 -10.42
C TYR A 299 -11.64 10.03 -8.99
N HIS A 300 -10.82 10.45 -8.03
CA HIS A 300 -11.09 10.21 -6.62
C HIS A 300 -12.23 11.10 -6.09
N PRO A 301 -13.08 10.58 -5.22
CA PRO A 301 -13.16 9.18 -4.77
C PRO A 301 -13.67 8.22 -5.87
N SER A 302 -12.91 7.17 -6.12
CA SER A 302 -13.29 6.14 -7.09
C SER A 302 -14.27 5.15 -6.46
N PRO A 303 -15.35 4.76 -7.19
CA PRO A 303 -16.31 3.80 -6.67
C PRO A 303 -15.71 2.39 -6.53
N PRO A 304 -16.32 1.51 -5.70
CA PRO A 304 -15.88 0.13 -5.55
C PRO A 304 -15.85 -0.64 -6.88
N LEU A 305 -14.91 -1.55 -7.01
CA LEU A 305 -14.68 -2.42 -8.18
C LEU A 305 -14.33 -1.67 -9.48
N LYS A 306 -14.08 -0.37 -9.41
CA LYS A 306 -13.65 0.44 -10.54
C LYS A 306 -12.20 0.93 -10.35
N GLY A 307 -11.50 1.17 -11.46
CA GLY A 307 -10.11 1.60 -11.41
C GLY A 307 -9.13 0.63 -10.73
N GLY A 308 -9.47 -0.66 -10.63
CA GLY A 308 -8.63 -1.67 -9.98
C GLY A 308 -8.70 -1.69 -8.44
N HIS A 309 -9.60 -0.94 -7.82
CA HIS A 309 -9.75 -0.85 -6.35
C HIS A 309 -11.00 -1.58 -5.86
N LEU A 310 -10.84 -2.63 -5.04
CA LEU A 310 -11.93 -3.48 -4.56
C LEU A 310 -13.01 -2.69 -3.81
N LEU A 311 -12.63 -1.83 -2.88
CA LEU A 311 -13.55 -0.97 -2.10
C LEU A 311 -13.53 0.49 -2.55
N GLY A 312 -12.85 0.80 -3.67
CA GLY A 312 -12.66 2.17 -4.14
C GLY A 312 -11.59 2.94 -3.38
N THR A 313 -11.60 4.27 -3.54
CA THR A 313 -10.65 5.19 -2.92
C THR A 313 -11.38 6.31 -2.19
N ASN A 314 -10.70 6.95 -1.23
CA ASN A 314 -11.18 8.18 -0.61
C ASN A 314 -10.86 9.42 -1.47
N THR A 315 -11.26 10.61 -1.02
CA THR A 315 -11.04 11.88 -1.73
C THR A 315 -9.57 12.16 -2.04
N PRO A 316 -8.60 11.96 -1.13
CA PRO A 316 -7.18 12.12 -1.47
C PRO A 316 -6.59 10.96 -2.29
N GLY A 317 -7.37 9.94 -2.68
CA GLY A 317 -6.92 8.84 -3.53
C GLY A 317 -6.31 7.65 -2.77
N ALA A 318 -6.40 7.61 -1.45
CA ALA A 318 -5.95 6.44 -0.69
C ALA A 318 -6.94 5.28 -0.87
N VAL A 319 -6.41 4.06 -1.05
CA VAL A 319 -7.20 2.86 -1.23
C VAL A 319 -7.97 2.54 0.05
N PHE A 320 -9.31 2.50 -0.04
CA PHE A 320 -10.18 2.35 1.13
C PHE A 320 -9.92 1.05 1.90
N LEU A 321 -9.61 -0.04 1.20
CA LEU A 321 -9.24 -1.31 1.84
C LEU A 321 -7.95 -1.21 2.67
N ALA A 322 -6.94 -0.50 2.17
CA ALA A 322 -5.70 -0.26 2.91
C ALA A 322 -5.95 0.63 4.13
N TYR A 323 -6.77 1.67 3.98
CA TYR A 323 -7.13 2.59 5.06
C TYR A 323 -7.92 1.90 6.18
N LEU A 324 -8.90 1.05 5.84
CA LEU A 324 -9.64 0.24 6.84
C LEU A 324 -8.72 -0.66 7.64
N TYR A 325 -7.75 -1.28 6.97
CA TYR A 325 -6.79 -2.15 7.65
C TYR A 325 -5.85 -1.35 8.55
N GLY A 326 -5.34 -0.20 8.09
CA GLY A 326 -4.52 0.71 8.91
C GLY A 326 -5.24 1.25 10.15
N GLY A 327 -6.57 1.35 10.12
CA GLY A 327 -7.38 1.70 11.29
C GLY A 327 -7.59 0.57 12.30
N LEU A 328 -7.18 -0.67 11.97
CA LEU A 328 -7.19 -1.83 12.87
C LEU A 328 -5.87 -1.98 13.65
N LEU A 329 -4.83 -1.27 13.25
CA LEU A 329 -3.51 -1.24 13.88
C LEU A 329 -3.38 -0.07 14.84
#